data_063ec9d411ad07ac27e7c68c5374e8bd
#
_entry.id   063ec9d411ad07ac27e7c68c5374e8bd
#
_cell.length_a   1.000
_cell.length_b   1.000
_cell.length_c   1.000
_cell.angle_alpha   90.00
_cell.angle_beta   90.00
_cell.angle_gamma   90.00
#
_symmetry.space_group_name_H-M   'P 1'
#
loop_
_entity.id
_entity.type
_entity.pdbx_description
1 polymer ?
#
loop_
_entity_poly.entity_id
_entity_poly.type
_entity_poly.pdbx_seq_one_letter_code
_entity_poly.pdbx_strand_id
1 'polypeptide(L)'
;MSTTHPPESSVSGLSAAQVAERVSTGRTNEYRERTSRSAAQILRANVFTIFNGILGAALVLVLALGHWADALFGFVLVLNTATGTLAEIRAKRALDRLSVLETPRAIVVRDGAETEVAVGQVVLDDVVRLAAGQQVPADGEVLTSDGLEIDESILTGESRPVRPVSGAKVMSGTTVTAGTGLFRTTAVGGDAYAHRLAREARKYSLVVSELQAGTNRVLHWISWVIVPVALVLVWSQLRLSGSVGEAWSSGAWRHAVVAGIAGVVSMVPQGLVLLTSVNFATASLALARRNVLVQELPAVEVLARVDT
;
A
#
# COMPACT_ATOMS: atom_id res chain seq x y z
N MET A 1 25.39 31.60 45.60
CA MET A 1 24.16 30.82 45.83
C MET A 1 24.25 29.58 45.00
N SER A 2 24.60 28.46 45.64
CA SER A 2 24.79 27.17 45.04
C SER A 2 23.40 26.56 44.83
N THR A 3 22.94 26.47 43.59
CA THR A 3 21.73 25.76 43.26
C THR A 3 22.05 24.26 43.25
N THR A 4 21.76 23.65 44.39
CA THR A 4 21.68 22.18 44.49
C THR A 4 20.62 21.67 43.52
N HIS A 5 21.05 21.09 42.39
CA HIS A 5 20.20 20.22 41.61
C HIS A 5 19.70 19.09 42.52
N PRO A 6 18.41 18.79 42.57
CA PRO A 6 17.95 17.58 43.23
C PRO A 6 18.61 16.37 42.47
N PRO A 7 18.98 15.32 43.21
CA PRO A 7 19.58 14.15 42.59
C PRO A 7 18.59 13.64 41.54
N GLU A 8 19.10 13.29 40.34
CA GLU A 8 18.37 12.53 39.32
C GLU A 8 17.74 11.33 40.04
N SER A 9 16.48 11.49 40.39
CA SER A 9 15.68 10.37 40.91
C SER A 9 15.78 9.28 39.87
N SER A 10 16.47 8.20 40.21
CA SER A 10 16.77 7.08 39.34
C SER A 10 15.48 6.49 38.81
N VAL A 11 15.04 7.00 37.65
CA VAL A 11 13.93 6.42 36.94
C VAL A 11 14.46 5.07 36.42
N SER A 12 14.14 4.00 37.11
CA SER A 12 14.65 2.66 36.78
C SER A 12 14.12 2.14 35.46
N GLY A 13 13.04 2.73 34.92
CA GLY A 13 12.37 2.25 33.71
C GLY A 13 11.74 0.86 33.87
N LEU A 14 11.39 0.22 32.76
CA LEU A 14 10.84 -1.12 32.75
C LEU A 14 11.93 -2.18 32.91
N SER A 15 11.63 -3.28 33.63
CA SER A 15 12.48 -4.45 33.66
C SER A 15 12.35 -5.28 32.38
N ALA A 16 13.35 -6.13 32.09
CA ALA A 16 13.34 -7.01 30.92
C ALA A 16 12.09 -7.91 30.88
N ALA A 17 11.59 -8.39 32.04
CA ALA A 17 10.38 -9.20 32.12
C ALA A 17 9.12 -8.38 31.74
N GLN A 18 9.03 -7.13 32.21
CA GLN A 18 7.91 -6.25 31.87
C GLN A 18 7.92 -5.87 30.38
N VAL A 19 9.10 -5.65 29.78
CA VAL A 19 9.23 -5.42 28.33
C VAL A 19 8.74 -6.65 27.56
N ALA A 20 9.17 -7.87 27.94
CA ALA A 20 8.74 -9.09 27.28
C ALA A 20 7.21 -9.31 27.35
N GLU A 21 6.58 -8.98 28.48
CA GLU A 21 5.12 -8.99 28.63
C GLU A 21 4.45 -8.05 27.64
N ARG A 22 4.92 -6.80 27.52
CA ARG A 22 4.34 -5.83 26.60
C ARG A 22 4.52 -6.21 25.14
N VAL A 23 5.67 -6.78 24.79
CA VAL A 23 5.92 -7.33 23.46
C VAL A 23 4.94 -8.49 23.17
N SER A 24 4.77 -9.43 24.11
CA SER A 24 3.85 -10.58 23.92
C SER A 24 2.38 -10.16 23.80
N THR A 25 2.00 -9.05 24.44
CA THR A 25 0.64 -8.47 24.35
C THR A 25 0.44 -7.51 23.19
N GLY A 26 1.46 -7.34 22.33
CA GLY A 26 1.40 -6.45 21.15
C GLY A 26 1.41 -4.97 21.49
N ARG A 27 1.78 -4.58 22.72
CA ARG A 27 1.88 -3.18 23.16
C ARG A 27 3.23 -2.56 22.78
N THR A 28 3.60 -2.68 21.50
CA THR A 28 4.84 -2.17 20.92
C THR A 28 4.53 -1.00 19.99
N ASN A 29 5.54 -0.16 19.78
CA ASN A 29 5.47 0.93 18.81
C ASN A 29 5.72 0.44 17.37
N GLU A 30 5.74 -0.88 17.15
CA GLU A 30 5.80 -1.45 15.81
C GLU A 30 4.52 -1.13 15.06
N TYR A 31 4.62 -0.20 14.14
CA TYR A 31 3.55 0.14 13.22
C TYR A 31 4.01 -0.15 11.80
N ARG A 32 3.55 -1.27 11.26
CA ARG A 32 3.74 -1.58 9.85
C ARG A 32 2.65 -0.90 9.05
N GLU A 33 2.95 0.27 8.56
CA GLU A 33 2.12 0.85 7.52
C GLU A 33 2.10 -0.09 6.32
N ARG A 34 0.91 -0.56 5.96
CA ARG A 34 0.71 -1.24 4.69
C ARG A 34 0.74 -0.18 3.58
N THR A 35 1.94 0.31 3.27
CA THR A 35 2.18 1.29 2.21
C THR A 35 1.98 0.71 0.82
N SER A 36 1.96 -0.62 0.71
CA SER A 36 1.80 -1.31 -0.56
C SER A 36 0.78 -2.45 -0.46
N ARG A 37 0.09 -2.74 -1.57
CA ARG A 37 -0.85 -3.85 -1.67
C ARG A 37 -0.18 -5.17 -1.29
N SER A 38 -0.90 -6.06 -0.58
CA SER A 38 -0.39 -7.39 -0.30
C SER A 38 -0.27 -8.22 -1.59
N ALA A 39 0.59 -9.24 -1.61
CA ALA A 39 0.71 -10.13 -2.78
C ALA A 39 -0.64 -10.78 -3.16
N ALA A 40 -1.47 -11.10 -2.17
CA ALA A 40 -2.81 -11.63 -2.40
C ALA A 40 -3.76 -10.59 -3.05
N GLN A 41 -3.65 -9.31 -2.63
CA GLN A 41 -4.42 -8.23 -3.26
C GLN A 41 -3.97 -7.97 -4.70
N ILE A 42 -2.66 -8.03 -4.96
CA ILE A 42 -2.10 -7.92 -6.30
C ILE A 42 -2.62 -9.06 -7.18
N LEU A 43 -2.53 -10.29 -6.72
CA LEU A 43 -3.05 -11.45 -7.46
C LEU A 43 -4.54 -11.30 -7.74
N ARG A 44 -5.34 -10.97 -6.72
CA ARG A 44 -6.78 -10.77 -6.88
C ARG A 44 -7.12 -9.67 -7.87
N ALA A 45 -6.40 -8.54 -7.84
CA ALA A 45 -6.61 -7.42 -8.75
C ALA A 45 -6.27 -7.77 -10.20
N ASN A 46 -5.27 -8.62 -10.43
CA ASN A 46 -4.87 -9.06 -11.77
C ASN A 46 -5.73 -10.22 -12.29
N VAL A 47 -6.25 -11.10 -11.43
CA VAL A 47 -7.11 -12.23 -11.81
C VAL A 47 -8.55 -11.77 -12.06
N PHE A 48 -9.13 -11.01 -11.14
CA PHE A 48 -10.55 -10.60 -11.20
C PHE A 48 -10.72 -9.26 -11.91
N THR A 49 -10.34 -9.20 -13.18
CA THR A 49 -10.66 -8.09 -14.07
C THR A 49 -11.92 -8.41 -14.89
N ILE A 50 -12.62 -7.40 -15.37
CA ILE A 50 -13.79 -7.58 -16.24
C ILE A 50 -13.41 -8.43 -17.47
N PHE A 51 -12.25 -8.15 -18.07
CA PHE A 51 -11.78 -8.88 -19.24
C PHE A 51 -11.43 -10.35 -18.95
N ASN A 52 -10.76 -10.62 -17.84
CA ASN A 52 -10.49 -11.98 -17.43
C ASN A 52 -11.81 -12.73 -17.12
N GLY A 53 -12.82 -12.03 -16.61
CA GLY A 53 -14.16 -12.57 -16.43
C GLY A 53 -14.81 -12.97 -17.76
N ILE A 54 -14.78 -12.08 -18.75
CA ILE A 54 -15.33 -12.33 -20.10
C ILE A 54 -14.57 -13.49 -20.76
N LEU A 55 -13.23 -13.43 -20.77
CA LEU A 55 -12.38 -14.49 -21.36
C LEU A 55 -12.51 -15.81 -20.62
N GLY A 56 -12.62 -15.80 -19.30
CA GLY A 56 -12.84 -16.98 -18.49
C GLY A 56 -14.20 -17.65 -18.76
N ALA A 57 -15.25 -16.84 -18.86
CA ALA A 57 -16.57 -17.33 -19.25
C ALA A 57 -16.57 -17.91 -20.67
N ALA A 58 -15.90 -17.24 -21.61
CA ALA A 58 -15.70 -17.71 -22.96
C ALA A 58 -14.94 -19.05 -23.01
N LEU A 59 -13.86 -19.18 -22.21
CA LEU A 59 -13.09 -20.40 -22.10
C LEU A 59 -13.92 -21.57 -21.57
N VAL A 60 -14.67 -21.34 -20.50
CA VAL A 60 -15.56 -22.37 -19.94
C VAL A 60 -16.59 -22.82 -20.98
N LEU A 61 -17.17 -21.87 -21.74
CA LEU A 61 -18.17 -22.18 -22.77
C LEU A 61 -17.56 -22.98 -23.94
N VAL A 62 -16.36 -22.62 -24.41
CA VAL A 62 -15.66 -23.34 -25.47
C VAL A 62 -15.34 -24.77 -25.04
N LEU A 63 -14.87 -24.97 -23.82
CA LEU A 63 -14.61 -26.29 -23.26
C LEU A 63 -15.88 -27.13 -23.10
N ALA A 64 -16.98 -26.51 -22.61
CA ALA A 64 -18.28 -27.17 -22.47
C ALA A 64 -18.88 -27.61 -23.82
N LEU A 65 -18.57 -26.89 -24.91
CA LEU A 65 -18.96 -27.26 -26.27
C LEU A 65 -18.07 -28.34 -26.90
N GLY A 66 -17.01 -28.76 -26.19
CA GLY A 66 -16.09 -29.84 -26.67
C GLY A 66 -14.99 -29.36 -27.62
N HIS A 67 -14.79 -28.05 -27.77
CA HIS A 67 -13.82 -27.44 -28.66
C HIS A 67 -12.50 -27.13 -27.93
N TRP A 68 -11.80 -28.16 -27.44
CA TRP A 68 -10.59 -27.98 -26.64
C TRP A 68 -9.43 -27.32 -27.41
N ALA A 69 -9.34 -27.52 -28.73
CA ALA A 69 -8.31 -26.88 -29.56
C ALA A 69 -8.51 -25.34 -29.60
N ASP A 70 -9.76 -24.88 -29.62
CA ASP A 70 -10.08 -23.45 -29.63
C ASP A 70 -9.89 -22.81 -28.26
N ALA A 71 -9.74 -23.60 -27.21
CA ALA A 71 -9.48 -23.12 -25.83
C ALA A 71 -8.02 -22.67 -25.59
N LEU A 72 -7.12 -22.76 -26.58
CA LEU A 72 -5.71 -22.36 -26.47
C LEU A 72 -5.53 -20.87 -26.08
N PHE A 73 -6.50 -20.01 -26.37
CA PHE A 73 -6.44 -18.62 -25.88
C PHE A 73 -6.46 -18.53 -24.34
N GLY A 74 -6.95 -19.55 -23.64
CA GLY A 74 -6.87 -19.65 -22.20
C GLY A 74 -5.44 -19.64 -21.67
N PHE A 75 -4.50 -20.21 -22.44
CA PHE A 75 -3.07 -20.14 -22.11
C PHE A 75 -2.56 -18.68 -22.13
N VAL A 76 -2.98 -17.91 -23.14
CA VAL A 76 -2.63 -16.47 -23.23
C VAL A 76 -3.20 -15.70 -22.04
N LEU A 77 -4.43 -16.00 -21.63
CA LEU A 77 -5.07 -15.40 -20.44
C LEU A 77 -4.23 -15.66 -19.17
N VAL A 78 -3.82 -16.92 -18.95
CA VAL A 78 -3.01 -17.30 -17.80
C VAL A 78 -1.64 -16.63 -17.86
N LEU A 79 -0.97 -16.66 -19.02
CA LEU A 79 0.36 -16.07 -19.20
C LEU A 79 0.35 -14.57 -18.98
N ASN A 80 -0.67 -13.87 -19.50
CA ASN A 80 -0.82 -12.42 -19.33
C ASN A 80 -1.06 -12.04 -17.87
N THR A 81 -1.96 -12.75 -17.19
CA THR A 81 -2.23 -12.57 -15.75
C THR A 81 -1.00 -12.86 -14.89
N ALA A 82 -0.26 -13.94 -15.21
CA ALA A 82 0.98 -14.29 -14.52
C ALA A 82 2.06 -13.21 -14.72
N THR A 83 2.23 -12.72 -15.94
CA THR A 83 3.22 -11.69 -16.28
C THR A 83 2.90 -10.38 -15.53
N GLY A 84 1.66 -9.92 -15.54
CA GLY A 84 1.23 -8.72 -14.81
C GLY A 84 1.44 -8.87 -13.31
N THR A 85 1.02 -9.98 -12.73
CA THR A 85 1.20 -10.28 -11.31
C THR A 85 2.67 -10.32 -10.91
N LEU A 86 3.52 -10.99 -11.70
CA LEU A 86 4.96 -11.08 -11.44
C LEU A 86 5.65 -9.72 -11.55
N ALA A 87 5.29 -8.91 -12.54
CA ALA A 87 5.83 -7.56 -12.71
C ALA A 87 5.51 -6.68 -11.50
N GLU A 88 4.25 -6.68 -11.03
CA GLU A 88 3.81 -5.91 -9.87
C GLU A 88 4.44 -6.40 -8.56
N ILE A 89 4.58 -7.72 -8.37
CA ILE A 89 5.27 -8.29 -7.20
C ILE A 89 6.77 -7.93 -7.21
N ARG A 90 7.42 -7.95 -8.38
CA ARG A 90 8.84 -7.53 -8.48
C ARG A 90 9.02 -6.05 -8.16
N ALA A 91 8.15 -5.19 -8.68
CA ALA A 91 8.14 -3.76 -8.36
C ALA A 91 7.94 -3.52 -6.86
N LYS A 92 6.95 -4.19 -6.25
CA LYS A 92 6.72 -4.15 -4.80
C LYS A 92 7.96 -4.54 -4.01
N ARG A 93 8.58 -5.67 -4.32
CA ARG A 93 9.79 -6.15 -3.61
C ARG A 93 10.96 -5.18 -3.74
N ALA A 94 11.09 -4.51 -4.88
CA ALA A 94 12.13 -3.49 -5.09
C ALA A 94 11.89 -2.27 -4.18
N LEU A 95 10.64 -1.81 -4.06
CA LEU A 95 10.25 -0.71 -3.19
C LEU A 95 10.40 -1.06 -1.70
N ASP A 96 9.94 -2.26 -1.30
CA ASP A 96 10.05 -2.74 0.08
C ASP A 96 11.52 -2.83 0.56
N ARG A 97 12.48 -3.13 -0.33
CA ARG A 97 13.92 -3.15 0.01
C ARG A 97 14.51 -1.77 0.27
N LEU A 98 13.97 -0.73 -0.33
CA LEU A 98 14.47 0.64 -0.18
C LEU A 98 13.98 1.29 1.12
N SER A 99 12.81 0.90 1.62
CA SER A 99 12.22 1.42 2.85
C SER A 99 12.95 0.98 4.14
N VAL A 100 13.88 0.02 4.05
CA VAL A 100 14.63 -0.53 5.21
C VAL A 100 15.88 0.29 5.56
N LEU A 101 16.28 1.27 4.75
CA LEU A 101 17.59 1.93 4.89
C LEU A 101 17.69 2.93 6.04
N GLU A 102 16.59 3.39 6.64
CA GLU A 102 16.58 4.27 7.80
C GLU A 102 15.57 3.79 8.84
N THR A 103 16.01 2.96 9.77
CA THR A 103 15.21 2.64 10.95
C THR A 103 15.53 3.67 12.04
N PRO A 104 14.65 4.63 12.35
CA PRO A 104 14.87 5.62 13.39
C PRO A 104 15.06 4.91 14.74
N ARG A 105 15.96 5.45 15.57
CA ARG A 105 16.31 4.90 16.86
C ARG A 105 15.85 5.81 18.00
N ALA A 106 15.57 5.20 19.15
CA ALA A 106 15.21 5.90 20.38
C ALA A 106 16.08 5.38 21.52
N ILE A 107 16.38 6.24 22.49
CA ILE A 107 17.09 5.87 23.72
C ILE A 107 16.03 5.64 24.79
N VAL A 108 15.97 4.42 25.32
CA VAL A 108 15.05 4.03 26.41
C VAL A 108 15.85 3.74 27.68
N VAL A 109 15.24 4.02 28.82
CA VAL A 109 15.78 3.64 30.14
C VAL A 109 15.08 2.36 30.57
N ARG A 110 15.84 1.26 30.69
CA ARG A 110 15.36 -0.05 31.15
C ARG A 110 16.35 -0.65 32.15
N ASP A 111 15.85 -1.25 33.21
CA ASP A 111 16.66 -1.78 34.30
C ASP A 111 17.69 -0.76 34.85
N GLY A 112 17.35 0.52 34.84
CA GLY A 112 18.22 1.63 35.28
C GLY A 112 19.32 2.02 34.31
N ALA A 113 19.37 1.43 33.11
CA ALA A 113 20.40 1.72 32.09
C ALA A 113 19.77 2.29 30.80
N GLU A 114 20.47 3.23 30.17
CA GLU A 114 20.10 3.72 28.84
C GLU A 114 20.45 2.67 27.77
N THR A 115 19.49 2.36 26.92
CA THR A 115 19.65 1.40 25.82
C THR A 115 19.08 1.98 24.55
N GLU A 116 19.85 1.92 23.47
CA GLU A 116 19.40 2.36 22.15
C GLU A 116 18.61 1.23 21.44
N VAL A 117 17.36 1.51 21.10
CA VAL A 117 16.47 0.55 20.42
C VAL A 117 15.90 1.15 19.14
N ALA A 118 15.44 0.30 18.22
CA ALA A 118 14.64 0.78 17.09
C ALA A 118 13.32 1.38 17.61
N VAL A 119 12.83 2.46 16.99
CA VAL A 119 11.57 3.13 17.40
C VAL A 119 10.41 2.14 17.47
N GLY A 120 10.33 1.14 16.59
CA GLY A 120 9.30 0.09 16.64
C GLY A 120 9.40 -0.84 17.87
N GLN A 121 10.57 -0.90 18.54
CA GLN A 121 10.79 -1.72 19.74
C GLN A 121 10.50 -0.98 21.06
N VAL A 122 10.15 0.29 20.98
CA VAL A 122 9.61 1.04 22.12
C VAL A 122 8.28 0.40 22.51
N VAL A 123 8.04 0.22 23.81
CA VAL A 123 6.80 -0.38 24.32
C VAL A 123 6.01 0.61 25.16
N LEU A 124 4.75 0.29 25.45
CA LEU A 124 3.92 1.07 26.36
C LEU A 124 4.56 1.13 27.76
N ASP A 125 4.50 2.27 28.40
CA ASP A 125 5.12 2.61 29.71
C ASP A 125 6.67 2.65 29.70
N ASP A 126 7.33 2.55 28.54
CA ASP A 126 8.76 2.81 28.44
C ASP A 126 9.10 4.24 28.85
N VAL A 127 10.24 4.40 29.51
CA VAL A 127 10.85 5.70 29.74
C VAL A 127 11.81 5.98 28.59
N VAL A 128 11.55 7.03 27.84
CA VAL A 128 12.33 7.42 26.66
C VAL A 128 13.04 8.73 26.94
N ARG A 129 14.32 8.79 26.58
CA ARG A 129 15.12 10.01 26.62
C ARG A 129 14.95 10.78 25.32
N LEU A 130 14.71 12.08 25.46
CA LEU A 130 14.66 13.05 24.37
C LEU A 130 15.87 13.95 24.41
N ALA A 131 16.43 14.25 23.24
CA ALA A 131 17.50 15.23 23.06
C ALA A 131 17.25 16.04 21.78
N ALA A 132 17.88 17.22 21.70
CA ALA A 132 17.75 18.11 20.56
C ALA A 132 18.05 17.39 19.23
N GLY A 133 17.22 17.62 18.21
CA GLY A 133 17.29 16.99 16.90
C GLY A 133 16.58 15.63 16.80
N GLN A 134 16.08 15.08 17.90
CA GLN A 134 15.33 13.82 17.89
C GLN A 134 13.84 14.05 17.67
N GLN A 135 13.20 13.10 17.03
CA GLN A 135 11.74 13.06 16.91
C GLN A 135 11.16 12.25 18.07
N VAL A 136 10.04 12.72 18.63
CA VAL A 136 9.29 12.01 19.67
C VAL A 136 8.70 10.73 19.06
N PRO A 137 9.11 9.53 19.54
CA PRO A 137 8.77 8.26 18.87
C PRO A 137 7.35 7.77 19.16
N ALA A 138 6.78 8.15 20.30
CA ALA A 138 5.45 7.70 20.76
C ALA A 138 4.81 8.81 21.61
N ASP A 139 3.49 8.75 21.80
CA ASP A 139 2.82 9.71 22.70
C ASP A 139 3.18 9.40 24.15
N GLY A 140 3.29 10.42 24.97
CA GLY A 140 3.64 10.21 26.36
C GLY A 140 3.46 11.41 27.27
N GLU A 141 3.96 11.28 28.51
CA GLU A 141 3.94 12.28 29.54
C GLU A 141 5.36 12.56 30.02
N VAL A 142 5.75 13.82 30.05
CA VAL A 142 7.07 14.27 30.47
C VAL A 142 7.29 13.98 31.95
N LEU A 143 8.37 13.29 32.28
CA LEU A 143 8.81 13.01 33.64
C LEU A 143 9.78 14.09 34.13
N THR A 144 10.77 14.43 33.30
CA THR A 144 11.76 15.47 33.59
C THR A 144 11.98 16.32 32.34
N SER A 145 12.26 17.60 32.54
CA SER A 145 12.52 18.56 31.48
C SER A 145 13.68 19.45 31.90
N ASP A 146 14.75 19.41 31.11
CA ASP A 146 15.92 20.28 31.28
C ASP A 146 16.06 21.15 30.01
N GLY A 147 15.36 22.29 30.05
CA GLY A 147 15.29 23.20 28.91
C GLY A 147 14.67 22.60 27.65
N LEU A 148 13.84 21.56 27.81
CA LEU A 148 13.21 20.85 26.68
C LEU A 148 12.28 21.79 25.91
N GLU A 149 12.52 21.93 24.61
CA GLU A 149 11.68 22.65 23.65
C GLU A 149 11.27 21.70 22.53
N ILE A 150 9.98 21.66 22.23
CA ILE A 150 9.42 20.76 21.22
C ILE A 150 8.67 21.59 20.18
N ASP A 151 9.01 21.35 18.92
CA ASP A 151 8.29 21.89 17.77
C ASP A 151 7.09 20.98 17.44
N GLU A 152 5.90 21.53 17.67
CA GLU A 152 4.62 20.87 17.38
C GLU A 152 3.97 21.41 16.10
N SER A 153 4.70 22.15 15.27
CA SER A 153 4.16 22.81 14.06
C SER A 153 3.53 21.83 13.06
N ILE A 154 4.04 20.62 12.97
CA ILE A 154 3.45 19.55 12.14
C ILE A 154 2.03 19.18 12.59
N LEU A 155 1.71 19.36 13.88
CA LEU A 155 0.43 18.98 14.46
C LEU A 155 -0.53 20.17 14.59
N THR A 156 0.00 21.33 15.00
CA THR A 156 -0.80 22.53 15.35
C THR A 156 -0.78 23.59 14.25
N GLY A 157 0.22 23.57 13.37
CA GLY A 157 0.49 24.63 12.39
C GLY A 157 1.19 25.86 13.00
N GLU A 158 1.44 25.88 14.31
CA GLU A 158 2.09 26.97 15.01
C GLU A 158 3.61 26.76 15.09
N SER A 159 4.39 27.72 14.61
CA SER A 159 5.86 27.63 14.53
C SER A 159 6.60 27.96 15.83
N ARG A 160 5.90 28.23 16.93
CA ARG A 160 6.54 28.47 18.23
C ARG A 160 6.77 27.15 18.98
N PRO A 161 8.03 26.81 19.35
CA PRO A 161 8.29 25.65 20.17
C PRO A 161 7.62 25.76 21.54
N VAL A 162 7.06 24.64 21.99
CA VAL A 162 6.46 24.50 23.32
C VAL A 162 7.52 24.05 24.31
N ARG A 163 7.45 24.53 25.55
CA ARG A 163 8.33 24.12 26.66
C ARG A 163 7.55 23.23 27.62
N PRO A 164 7.50 21.94 27.42
CA PRO A 164 6.75 21.06 28.29
C PRO A 164 7.44 20.95 29.67
N VAL A 165 6.63 21.02 30.71
CA VAL A 165 7.03 20.75 32.08
C VAL A 165 6.68 19.31 32.46
N SER A 166 7.18 18.84 33.62
CA SER A 166 6.80 17.54 34.17
C SER A 166 5.28 17.41 34.26
N GLY A 167 4.72 16.28 33.81
CA GLY A 167 3.28 16.02 33.69
C GLY A 167 2.64 16.52 32.40
N ALA A 168 3.37 17.26 31.55
CA ALA A 168 2.85 17.69 30.26
C ALA A 168 2.83 16.53 29.25
N LYS A 169 1.84 16.53 28.35
CA LYS A 169 1.76 15.54 27.28
C LYS A 169 2.69 15.92 26.14
N VAL A 170 3.33 14.92 25.55
CA VAL A 170 4.09 15.04 24.31
C VAL A 170 3.51 14.07 23.28
N MET A 171 3.49 14.51 22.03
CA MET A 171 2.87 13.77 20.92
C MET A 171 3.92 13.21 19.98
N SER A 172 3.71 11.98 19.51
CA SER A 172 4.54 11.37 18.49
C SER A 172 4.59 12.21 17.21
N GLY A 173 5.75 12.18 16.55
CA GLY A 173 5.96 12.92 15.30
C GLY A 173 6.43 14.37 15.48
N THR A 174 6.39 14.94 16.68
CA THR A 174 6.97 16.25 17.01
C THR A 174 8.50 16.16 17.10
N THR A 175 9.20 17.29 16.99
CA THR A 175 10.67 17.34 16.98
C THR A 175 11.19 18.15 18.14
N VAL A 176 12.19 17.60 18.85
CA VAL A 176 12.89 18.32 19.91
C VAL A 176 13.84 19.34 19.28
N THR A 177 13.64 20.63 19.56
CA THR A 177 14.48 21.72 19.03
C THR A 177 15.61 22.10 19.97
N ALA A 178 15.41 21.96 21.29
CA ALA A 178 16.43 22.26 22.28
C ALA A 178 16.20 21.48 23.59
N GLY A 179 17.23 21.39 24.42
CA GLY A 179 17.18 20.76 25.73
C GLY A 179 17.17 19.25 25.71
N THR A 180 16.91 18.68 26.88
CA THR A 180 16.79 17.23 27.11
C THR A 180 15.65 16.93 28.08
N GLY A 181 15.14 15.71 28.07
CA GLY A 181 14.08 15.30 28.98
C GLY A 181 13.84 13.81 28.96
N LEU A 182 13.12 13.33 29.95
CA LEU A 182 12.60 11.97 30.01
C LEU A 182 11.08 12.02 29.91
N PHE A 183 10.48 11.14 29.16
CA PHE A 183 9.03 10.98 29.12
C PHE A 183 8.66 9.50 29.17
N ARG A 184 7.46 9.23 29.72
CA ARG A 184 6.88 7.88 29.75
C ARG A 184 5.89 7.74 28.61
N THR A 185 5.98 6.67 27.84
CA THR A 185 5.05 6.39 26.74
C THR A 185 3.67 6.02 27.27
N THR A 186 2.63 6.65 26.71
CA THR A 186 1.22 6.41 27.07
C THR A 186 0.41 5.84 25.91
N ALA A 187 0.86 6.03 24.67
CA ALA A 187 0.29 5.38 23.49
C ALA A 187 1.39 5.03 22.48
N VAL A 188 1.31 3.83 21.91
CA VAL A 188 2.31 3.28 21.00
C VAL A 188 1.65 2.69 19.74
N GLY A 189 2.43 2.49 18.68
CA GLY A 189 1.99 1.85 17.45
C GLY A 189 0.81 2.58 16.80
N GLY A 190 -0.22 1.86 16.42
CA GLY A 190 -1.39 2.42 15.75
C GLY A 190 -2.22 3.41 16.58
N ASP A 191 -2.04 3.43 17.90
CA ASP A 191 -2.74 4.32 18.82
C ASP A 191 -1.99 5.65 19.05
N ALA A 192 -0.73 5.74 18.62
CA ALA A 192 0.04 6.97 18.66
C ALA A 192 -0.57 8.03 17.73
N TYR A 193 -0.51 9.31 18.17
CA TYR A 193 -1.17 10.42 17.50
C TYR A 193 -0.74 10.59 16.05
N ALA A 194 0.56 10.53 15.77
CA ALA A 194 1.09 10.64 14.40
C ALA A 194 0.47 9.60 13.46
N HIS A 195 0.33 8.35 13.92
CA HIS A 195 -0.24 7.27 13.10
C HIS A 195 -1.77 7.41 12.94
N ARG A 196 -2.47 7.93 13.96
CA ARG A 196 -3.90 8.25 13.83
C ARG A 196 -4.13 9.35 12.82
N LEU A 197 -3.36 10.43 12.90
CA LEU A 197 -3.42 11.56 11.98
C LEU A 197 -3.10 11.13 10.55
N ALA A 198 -2.04 10.35 10.35
CA ALA A 198 -1.67 9.80 9.05
C ALA A 198 -2.78 8.93 8.45
N ARG A 199 -3.47 8.12 9.26
CA ARG A 199 -4.63 7.33 8.80
C ARG A 199 -5.81 8.19 8.37
N GLU A 200 -6.09 9.28 9.10
CA GLU A 200 -7.18 10.19 8.75
C GLU A 200 -6.86 10.96 7.48
N ALA A 201 -5.65 11.49 7.35
CA ALA A 201 -5.20 12.18 6.15
C ALA A 201 -5.29 11.29 4.90
N ARG A 202 -4.98 10.01 5.02
CA ARG A 202 -5.07 9.05 3.90
C ARG A 202 -6.48 8.69 3.46
N LYS A 203 -7.49 8.82 4.33
CA LYS A 203 -8.89 8.62 3.91
C LYS A 203 -9.29 9.60 2.81
N TYR A 204 -8.63 10.75 2.74
CA TYR A 204 -8.89 11.81 1.77
C TYR A 204 -7.88 11.91 0.63
N SER A 205 -6.79 11.14 0.68
CA SER A 205 -5.70 11.17 -0.31
C SER A 205 -5.73 9.92 -1.20
N LEU A 206 -6.74 9.82 -2.06
CA LEU A 206 -6.68 8.91 -3.19
C LEU A 206 -5.95 9.63 -4.32
N VAL A 207 -4.71 9.25 -4.58
CA VAL A 207 -4.02 9.66 -5.82
C VAL A 207 -4.75 8.98 -6.98
N VAL A 208 -5.64 9.71 -7.62
CA VAL A 208 -6.36 9.21 -8.81
C VAL A 208 -5.47 9.44 -10.01
N SER A 209 -4.91 8.38 -10.57
CA SER A 209 -4.24 8.42 -11.87
C SER A 209 -5.28 8.70 -12.96
N GLU A 210 -5.17 9.82 -13.64
CA GLU A 210 -6.03 10.14 -14.79
C GLU A 210 -5.80 9.17 -15.95
N LEU A 211 -4.54 8.75 -16.15
CA LEU A 211 -4.19 7.75 -17.16
C LEU A 211 -4.88 6.41 -16.86
N GLN A 212 -4.87 5.99 -15.61
CA GLN A 212 -5.53 4.75 -15.19
C GLN A 212 -7.06 4.87 -15.28
N ALA A 213 -7.61 6.02 -14.88
CA ALA A 213 -9.04 6.30 -15.01
C ALA A 213 -9.48 6.38 -16.49
N GLY A 214 -8.67 7.02 -17.35
CA GLY A 214 -8.89 7.07 -18.79
C GLY A 214 -8.85 5.68 -19.43
N THR A 215 -7.82 4.90 -19.10
CA THR A 215 -7.70 3.51 -19.55
C THR A 215 -8.91 2.68 -19.12
N ASN A 216 -9.31 2.75 -17.86
CA ASN A 216 -10.47 2.01 -17.34
C ASN A 216 -11.78 2.46 -18.04
N ARG A 217 -11.92 3.72 -18.37
CA ARG A 217 -13.08 4.23 -19.13
C ARG A 217 -13.12 3.63 -20.53
N VAL A 218 -12.01 3.64 -21.26
CA VAL A 218 -11.89 3.02 -22.58
C VAL A 218 -12.20 1.53 -22.51
N LEU A 219 -11.63 0.84 -21.54
CA LEU A 219 -11.88 -0.59 -21.31
C LEU A 219 -13.35 -0.88 -21.02
N HIS A 220 -14.00 -0.04 -20.23
CA HIS A 220 -15.42 -0.18 -19.93
C HIS A 220 -16.27 0.00 -21.19
N TRP A 221 -15.98 0.99 -22.02
CA TRP A 221 -16.65 1.20 -23.30
C TRP A 221 -16.49 0.00 -24.23
N ILE A 222 -15.26 -0.52 -24.37
CA ILE A 222 -14.99 -1.72 -25.15
C ILE A 222 -15.79 -2.91 -24.64
N SER A 223 -15.88 -3.10 -23.31
CA SER A 223 -16.67 -4.19 -22.70
C SER A 223 -18.15 -4.11 -23.09
N TRP A 224 -18.71 -2.90 -23.16
CA TRP A 224 -20.09 -2.71 -23.61
C TRP A 224 -20.30 -3.01 -25.09
N VAL A 225 -19.32 -2.68 -25.94
CA VAL A 225 -19.37 -2.94 -27.37
C VAL A 225 -19.18 -4.43 -27.69
N ILE A 226 -18.39 -5.15 -26.89
CA ILE A 226 -18.14 -6.59 -27.08
C ILE A 226 -19.42 -7.40 -27.10
N VAL A 227 -20.38 -7.13 -26.20
CA VAL A 227 -21.61 -7.93 -26.09
C VAL A 227 -22.47 -7.86 -27.34
N PRO A 228 -22.86 -6.69 -27.87
CA PRO A 228 -23.65 -6.63 -29.11
C PRO A 228 -22.89 -7.18 -30.33
N VAL A 229 -21.57 -6.94 -30.41
CA VAL A 229 -20.78 -7.49 -31.52
C VAL A 229 -20.72 -9.01 -31.45
N ALA A 230 -20.56 -9.60 -30.27
CA ALA A 230 -20.61 -11.05 -30.08
C ALA A 230 -21.95 -11.64 -30.57
N LEU A 231 -23.06 -10.98 -30.21
CA LEU A 231 -24.39 -11.42 -30.65
C LEU A 231 -24.54 -11.33 -32.17
N VAL A 232 -24.08 -10.24 -32.78
CA VAL A 232 -24.07 -10.08 -34.23
C VAL A 232 -23.23 -11.13 -34.94
N LEU A 233 -22.03 -11.44 -34.39
CA LEU A 233 -21.16 -12.46 -34.93
C LEU A 233 -21.81 -13.85 -34.87
N VAL A 234 -22.36 -14.21 -33.71
CA VAL A 234 -23.06 -15.50 -33.55
C VAL A 234 -24.26 -15.58 -34.50
N TRP A 235 -25.08 -14.51 -34.57
CA TRP A 235 -26.20 -14.42 -35.48
C TRP A 235 -25.80 -14.55 -36.95
N SER A 236 -24.74 -13.86 -37.37
CA SER A 236 -24.18 -13.95 -38.71
C SER A 236 -23.77 -15.38 -39.08
N GLN A 237 -23.06 -16.05 -38.15
CA GLN A 237 -22.62 -17.44 -38.34
C GLN A 237 -23.81 -18.42 -38.42
N LEU A 238 -24.84 -18.23 -37.60
CA LEU A 238 -26.06 -19.03 -37.66
C LEU A 238 -26.79 -18.87 -39.02
N ARG A 239 -26.82 -17.64 -39.55
CA ARG A 239 -27.41 -17.38 -40.87
C ARG A 239 -26.64 -18.03 -42.02
N LEU A 240 -25.31 -18.10 -41.91
CA LEU A 240 -24.49 -18.78 -42.94
C LEU A 240 -24.67 -20.31 -42.93
N SER A 241 -25.16 -20.88 -41.85
CA SER A 241 -25.45 -22.30 -41.73
C SER A 241 -26.82 -22.73 -42.21
N GLY A 242 -27.59 -21.81 -42.80
CA GLY A 242 -28.96 -22.03 -43.26
C GLY A 242 -30.02 -21.40 -42.36
N SER A 243 -31.11 -22.09 -42.08
CA SER A 243 -32.12 -21.62 -41.11
C SER A 243 -31.65 -21.88 -39.68
N VAL A 244 -32.13 -21.04 -38.74
CA VAL A 244 -31.78 -21.21 -37.29
C VAL A 244 -32.22 -22.60 -36.80
N GLY A 245 -33.30 -23.14 -37.29
CA GLY A 245 -33.77 -24.49 -36.97
C GLY A 245 -32.81 -25.58 -37.46
N GLU A 246 -32.32 -25.44 -38.69
CA GLU A 246 -31.33 -26.38 -39.28
C GLU A 246 -29.98 -26.28 -38.51
N ALA A 247 -29.52 -25.07 -38.17
CA ALA A 247 -28.33 -24.90 -37.38
C ALA A 247 -28.45 -25.55 -35.98
N TRP A 248 -29.63 -25.56 -35.40
CA TRP A 248 -29.89 -26.19 -34.10
C TRP A 248 -29.88 -27.73 -34.22
N SER A 249 -30.59 -28.29 -35.21
CA SER A 249 -30.70 -29.74 -35.40
C SER A 249 -29.39 -30.38 -35.87
N SER A 250 -28.61 -29.67 -36.68
CA SER A 250 -27.28 -30.15 -37.18
C SER A 250 -26.15 -29.97 -36.18
N GLY A 251 -26.36 -29.19 -35.07
CA GLY A 251 -25.32 -28.83 -34.12
C GLY A 251 -24.38 -27.71 -34.61
N ALA A 252 -24.65 -27.09 -35.77
CA ALA A 252 -23.85 -26.00 -36.34
C ALA A 252 -23.84 -24.73 -35.42
N TRP A 253 -24.82 -24.58 -34.55
CA TRP A 253 -24.87 -23.51 -33.54
C TRP A 253 -23.63 -23.51 -32.63
N ARG A 254 -23.03 -24.68 -32.33
CA ARG A 254 -21.80 -24.78 -31.51
C ARG A 254 -20.64 -24.07 -32.20
N HIS A 255 -20.45 -24.32 -33.50
CA HIS A 255 -19.42 -23.65 -34.31
C HIS A 255 -19.70 -22.13 -34.40
N ALA A 256 -20.95 -21.72 -34.54
CA ALA A 256 -21.32 -20.32 -34.57
C ALA A 256 -20.96 -19.60 -33.25
N VAL A 257 -21.21 -20.22 -32.10
CA VAL A 257 -20.84 -19.70 -30.78
C VAL A 257 -19.32 -19.63 -30.64
N VAL A 258 -18.58 -20.68 -31.02
CA VAL A 258 -17.10 -20.70 -30.96
C VAL A 258 -16.50 -19.61 -31.85
N ALA A 259 -17.02 -19.40 -33.05
CA ALA A 259 -16.59 -18.33 -33.95
C ALA A 259 -16.88 -16.95 -33.39
N GLY A 260 -18.05 -16.75 -32.74
CA GLY A 260 -18.37 -15.54 -32.02
C GLY A 260 -17.39 -15.27 -30.87
N ILE A 261 -17.04 -16.29 -30.09
CA ILE A 261 -16.05 -16.20 -29.01
C ILE A 261 -14.67 -15.81 -29.56
N ALA A 262 -14.24 -16.40 -30.67
CA ALA A 262 -12.95 -16.06 -31.31
C ALA A 262 -12.91 -14.56 -31.70
N GLY A 263 -14.02 -14.04 -32.22
CA GLY A 263 -14.17 -12.59 -32.48
C GLY A 263 -14.06 -11.75 -31.22
N VAL A 264 -14.74 -12.14 -30.14
CA VAL A 264 -14.67 -11.46 -28.83
C VAL A 264 -13.27 -11.45 -28.27
N VAL A 265 -12.56 -12.59 -28.27
CA VAL A 265 -11.17 -12.74 -27.79
C VAL A 265 -10.24 -11.78 -28.52
N SER A 266 -10.43 -11.63 -29.85
CA SER A 266 -9.64 -10.73 -30.69
C SER A 266 -9.88 -9.25 -30.40
N MET A 267 -11.03 -8.88 -29.85
CA MET A 267 -11.38 -7.49 -29.51
C MET A 267 -10.85 -7.05 -28.15
N VAL A 268 -10.46 -7.98 -27.27
CA VAL A 268 -9.96 -7.64 -25.92
C VAL A 268 -8.55 -7.09 -26.00
N PRO A 269 -8.30 -5.83 -25.60
CA PRO A 269 -6.96 -5.21 -25.65
C PRO A 269 -6.09 -5.65 -24.48
N GLN A 270 -5.69 -6.92 -24.49
CA GLN A 270 -4.96 -7.57 -23.38
C GLN A 270 -3.65 -6.85 -23.00
N GLY A 271 -2.97 -6.21 -23.97
CA GLY A 271 -1.71 -5.51 -23.75
C GLY A 271 -1.83 -4.18 -23.03
N LEU A 272 -3.00 -3.53 -23.06
CA LEU A 272 -3.14 -2.15 -22.57
C LEU A 272 -2.98 -2.05 -21.04
N VAL A 273 -3.59 -2.95 -20.29
CA VAL A 273 -3.51 -3.01 -18.82
C VAL A 273 -2.10 -3.40 -18.39
N LEU A 274 -1.51 -4.39 -19.08
CA LEU A 274 -0.14 -4.82 -18.80
C LEU A 274 0.86 -3.68 -19.04
N LEU A 275 0.72 -2.97 -20.17
CA LEU A 275 1.61 -1.87 -20.54
C LEU A 275 1.60 -0.75 -19.51
N THR A 276 0.43 -0.34 -19.04
CA THR A 276 0.31 0.70 -17.99
C THR A 276 0.94 0.26 -16.68
N SER A 277 0.70 -0.95 -16.23
CA SER A 277 1.29 -1.50 -14.99
C SER A 277 2.82 -1.63 -15.09
N VAL A 278 3.33 -2.11 -16.21
CA VAL A 278 4.78 -2.23 -16.45
C VAL A 278 5.44 -0.85 -16.52
N ASN A 279 4.82 0.13 -17.18
CA ASN A 279 5.34 1.49 -17.25
C ASN A 279 5.41 2.14 -15.87
N PHE A 280 4.38 2.03 -15.05
CA PHE A 280 4.43 2.55 -13.68
C PHE A 280 5.49 1.84 -12.84
N ALA A 281 5.61 0.52 -12.97
CA ALA A 281 6.62 -0.25 -12.24
C ALA A 281 8.05 0.14 -12.65
N THR A 282 8.32 0.31 -13.94
CA THR A 282 9.65 0.70 -14.44
C THR A 282 10.00 2.13 -14.08
N ALA A 283 9.04 3.06 -14.15
CA ALA A 283 9.23 4.45 -13.74
C ALA A 283 9.46 4.57 -12.23
N SER A 284 8.70 3.86 -11.40
CA SER A 284 8.92 3.79 -9.95
C SER A 284 10.31 3.24 -9.61
N LEU A 285 10.75 2.19 -10.33
CA LEU A 285 12.09 1.63 -10.15
C LEU A 285 13.19 2.60 -10.56
N ALA A 286 12.98 3.38 -11.64
CA ALA A 286 13.92 4.41 -12.08
C ALA A 286 14.06 5.54 -11.05
N LEU A 287 12.95 5.99 -10.44
CA LEU A 287 12.94 6.98 -9.36
C LEU A 287 13.61 6.42 -8.09
N ALA A 288 13.32 5.17 -7.73
CA ALA A 288 13.94 4.51 -6.60
C ALA A 288 15.48 4.42 -6.73
N ARG A 289 16.01 4.19 -7.94
CA ARG A 289 17.46 4.23 -8.21
C ARG A 289 18.08 5.62 -8.03
N ARG A 290 17.26 6.67 -8.03
CA ARG A 290 17.65 8.06 -7.75
C ARG A 290 17.36 8.49 -6.31
N ASN A 291 17.15 7.52 -5.40
CA ASN A 291 16.78 7.73 -3.99
C ASN A 291 15.45 8.50 -3.79
N VAL A 292 14.55 8.45 -4.77
CA VAL A 292 13.20 8.98 -4.65
C VAL A 292 12.24 7.82 -4.38
N LEU A 293 11.72 7.75 -3.16
CA LEU A 293 10.76 6.72 -2.77
C LEU A 293 9.34 7.12 -3.17
N VAL A 294 8.74 6.36 -4.08
CA VAL A 294 7.35 6.53 -4.49
C VAL A 294 6.49 5.54 -3.73
N GLN A 295 5.55 6.01 -2.93
CA GLN A 295 4.70 5.16 -2.10
C GLN A 295 3.61 4.44 -2.90
N GLU A 296 3.11 5.05 -3.97
CA GLU A 296 2.08 4.50 -4.85
C GLU A 296 2.50 4.58 -6.31
N LEU A 297 2.29 3.50 -7.09
CA LEU A 297 2.64 3.47 -8.51
C LEU A 297 2.00 4.62 -9.32
N PRO A 298 0.73 5.01 -9.09
CA PRO A 298 0.12 6.15 -9.76
C PRO A 298 0.73 7.52 -9.42
N ALA A 299 1.43 7.66 -8.29
CA ALA A 299 2.05 8.92 -7.90
C ALA A 299 3.14 9.38 -8.88
N VAL A 300 3.74 8.45 -9.63
CA VAL A 300 4.71 8.77 -10.70
C VAL A 300 4.09 9.66 -11.77
N GLU A 301 2.82 9.41 -12.13
CA GLU A 301 2.09 10.24 -13.11
C GLU A 301 1.87 11.65 -12.57
N VAL A 302 1.49 11.77 -11.30
CA VAL A 302 1.28 13.07 -10.66
C VAL A 302 2.59 13.85 -10.57
N LEU A 303 3.68 13.18 -10.17
CA LEU A 303 5.01 13.79 -10.12
C LEU A 303 5.48 14.31 -11.50
N ALA A 304 5.14 13.60 -12.57
CA ALA A 304 5.49 14.01 -13.93
C ALA A 304 4.73 15.26 -14.42
N ARG A 305 3.67 15.67 -13.72
CA ARG A 305 2.85 16.85 -14.04
C ARG A 305 3.12 18.05 -13.14
N VAL A 306 4.02 17.90 -12.16
CA VAL A 306 4.41 19.01 -11.30
C VAL A 306 5.35 19.91 -12.09
N ASP A 307 4.84 21.06 -12.50
CA ASP A 307 5.64 22.17 -13.01
C ASP A 307 6.13 22.99 -11.80
N THR A 308 7.43 23.24 -11.75
CA THR A 308 8.07 24.07 -10.70
C THR A 308 7.84 25.55 -10.97
#